data_5847de92fe7ccc830495e954b34711dc
#
_entry.id   5847de92fe7ccc830495e954b34711dc
#
_cell.length_a   1.000
_cell.length_b   1.000
_cell.length_c   1.000
_cell.angle_alpha   90.00
_cell.angle_beta   90.00
_cell.angle_gamma   90.00
#
_symmetry.space_group_name_H-M   'P 1'
#
loop_
_entity.id
_entity.type
_entity.pdbx_description
1 polymer ?
#
loop_
_entity_poly.entity_id
_entity_poly.type
_entity_poly.pdbx_seq_one_letter_code
_entity_poly.pdbx_strand_id
1 'polypeptide(L)'
;MNETVVVTGGGTGGHLKVADAFIEEFYNRGISVIFIGSSNGQDKAWFENDKRLEKAIFLDTRGVVNKKSFGKVLSLLNIFSKTMQCLKLYSKYNVKTVISVGGFSAAAATFASILKFGCKLYIHEQNSKMGKLNEITSKFATDVFSSFDENSLVKDYPVAKEFFNTARVRDKIKTIAFFGGSQG
;
A
#
# COMPACT_ATOMS: atom_id res chain seq x y z
N MET A 1 -24.24 8.02 -3.04
CA MET A 1 -23.19 7.53 -2.14
C MET A 1 -21.86 7.84 -2.80
N ASN A 2 -20.99 8.60 -2.14
CA ASN A 2 -19.67 8.90 -2.66
C ASN A 2 -18.88 7.58 -2.81
N GLU A 3 -18.03 7.49 -3.82
CA GLU A 3 -17.15 6.35 -4.04
C GLU A 3 -16.13 6.28 -2.90
N THR A 4 -15.98 5.08 -2.32
CA THR A 4 -14.96 4.84 -1.28
C THR A 4 -13.73 4.22 -1.93
N VAL A 5 -12.56 4.80 -1.65
CA VAL A 5 -11.26 4.29 -2.07
C VAL A 5 -10.65 3.44 -0.97
N VAL A 6 -10.01 2.35 -1.32
CA VAL A 6 -9.17 1.58 -0.40
C VAL A 6 -7.71 1.85 -0.67
N VAL A 7 -6.96 2.19 0.36
CA VAL A 7 -5.49 2.20 0.36
C VAL A 7 -5.02 0.99 1.15
N THR A 8 -4.12 0.20 0.57
CA THR A 8 -3.63 -1.03 1.20
C THR A 8 -2.15 -1.23 0.97
N GLY A 9 -1.50 -1.80 1.96
CA GLY A 9 -0.08 -2.10 1.92
C GLY A 9 0.65 -1.55 3.14
N GLY A 10 1.83 -2.08 3.39
CA GLY A 10 2.56 -1.71 4.59
C GLY A 10 3.58 -2.77 4.98
N GLY A 11 3.63 -3.05 6.29
CA GLY A 11 4.60 -3.96 6.89
C GLY A 11 5.94 -3.31 7.19
N THR A 12 6.33 -2.28 6.43
CA THR A 12 7.55 -1.47 6.66
C THR A 12 7.25 0.01 6.52
N GLY A 13 8.06 0.86 7.19
CA GLY A 13 7.85 2.31 7.20
C GLY A 13 7.83 2.95 5.81
N GLY A 14 8.63 2.44 4.85
CA GLY A 14 8.65 2.97 3.48
C GLY A 14 7.29 2.82 2.78
N HIS A 15 6.68 1.63 2.85
CA HIS A 15 5.34 1.41 2.29
C HIS A 15 4.28 2.25 3.01
N LEU A 16 4.36 2.33 4.34
CA LEU A 16 3.40 3.09 5.14
C LEU A 16 3.47 4.58 4.84
N LYS A 17 4.67 5.12 4.57
CA LYS A 17 4.81 6.54 4.20
C LYS A 17 4.16 6.86 2.85
N VAL A 18 4.25 5.95 1.89
CA VAL A 18 3.55 6.09 0.60
C VAL A 18 2.03 5.97 0.79
N ALA A 19 1.57 5.01 1.60
CA ALA A 19 0.15 4.89 1.93
C ALA A 19 -0.39 6.15 2.61
N ASP A 20 0.38 6.73 3.55
CA ASP A 20 0.06 7.98 4.24
C ASP A 20 -0.13 9.15 3.26
N ALA A 21 0.75 9.28 2.27
CA ALA A 21 0.65 10.33 1.27
C ALA A 21 -0.62 10.19 0.41
N PHE A 22 -1.01 8.98 0.01
CA PHE A 22 -2.28 8.74 -0.68
C PHE A 22 -3.48 9.06 0.21
N ILE A 23 -3.47 8.65 1.48
CA ILE A 23 -4.54 8.93 2.45
C ILE A 23 -4.69 10.44 2.62
N GLU A 24 -3.59 11.17 2.81
CA GLU A 24 -3.59 12.63 2.94
C GLU A 24 -4.23 13.31 1.72
N GLU A 25 -3.81 12.92 0.52
CA GLU A 25 -4.31 13.53 -0.70
C GLU A 25 -5.81 13.25 -0.93
N PHE A 26 -6.26 12.02 -0.69
CA PHE A 26 -7.69 11.70 -0.79
C PHE A 26 -8.51 12.45 0.26
N TYR A 27 -8.03 12.54 1.49
CA TYR A 27 -8.68 13.31 2.54
C TYR A 27 -8.83 14.78 2.17
N ASN A 28 -7.76 15.40 1.64
CA ASN A 28 -7.78 16.81 1.20
C ASN A 28 -8.75 17.06 0.04
N ARG A 29 -9.05 16.02 -0.75
CA ARG A 29 -10.06 16.07 -1.83
C ARG A 29 -11.47 15.70 -1.37
N GLY A 30 -11.68 15.42 -0.09
CA GLY A 30 -12.99 15.00 0.44
C GLY A 30 -13.43 13.61 -0.02
N ILE A 31 -12.49 12.75 -0.43
CA ILE A 31 -12.75 11.38 -0.84
C ILE A 31 -12.68 10.47 0.39
N SER A 32 -13.69 9.62 0.58
CA SER A 32 -13.71 8.66 1.67
C SER A 32 -12.68 7.56 1.46
N VAL A 33 -11.85 7.31 2.48
CA VAL A 33 -10.75 6.34 2.43
C VAL A 33 -10.89 5.28 3.50
N ILE A 34 -10.74 4.01 3.12
CA ILE A 34 -10.55 2.90 4.03
C ILE A 34 -9.10 2.41 3.90
N PHE A 35 -8.39 2.30 5.00
CA PHE A 35 -7.09 1.64 5.03
C PHE A 35 -7.23 0.17 5.40
N ILE A 36 -6.57 -0.72 4.64
CA ILE A 36 -6.49 -2.15 4.96
C ILE A 36 -5.01 -2.55 5.05
N GLY A 37 -4.58 -2.93 6.24
CA GLY A 37 -3.21 -3.36 6.55
C GLY A 37 -3.16 -4.67 7.32
N SER A 38 -2.00 -4.97 7.91
CA SER A 38 -1.77 -6.15 8.73
C SER A 38 -1.72 -5.80 10.22
N SER A 39 -2.22 -6.70 11.06
CA SER A 39 -2.01 -6.64 12.52
C SER A 39 -0.60 -7.08 12.93
N ASN A 40 0.19 -7.66 12.02
CA ASN A 40 1.51 -8.23 12.28
C ASN A 40 2.68 -7.34 11.78
N GLY A 41 2.42 -6.08 11.47
CA GLY A 41 3.43 -5.12 11.05
C GLY A 41 3.32 -3.81 11.84
N GLN A 42 3.86 -2.75 11.27
CA GLN A 42 3.77 -1.41 11.83
C GLN A 42 2.44 -0.72 11.48
N ASP A 43 1.64 -1.29 10.60
CA ASP A 43 0.45 -0.72 9.97
C ASP A 43 -0.54 -0.20 11.01
N LYS A 44 -0.77 -1.00 12.07
CA LYS A 44 -1.68 -0.64 13.17
C LYS A 44 -1.19 0.60 13.93
N ALA A 45 0.08 0.67 14.26
CA ALA A 45 0.66 1.80 14.97
C ALA A 45 0.57 3.13 14.17
N TRP A 46 0.55 3.04 12.83
CA TRP A 46 0.44 4.21 11.97
C TRP A 46 -1.01 4.69 11.81
N PHE A 47 -1.97 3.78 11.66
CA PHE A 47 -3.30 4.14 11.14
C PHE A 47 -4.47 3.79 12.05
N GLU A 48 -4.26 3.17 13.23
CA GLU A 48 -5.37 2.75 14.10
C GLU A 48 -6.27 3.91 14.54
N ASN A 49 -5.65 5.06 14.80
CA ASN A 49 -6.35 6.26 15.29
C ASN A 49 -6.36 7.41 14.29
N ASP A 50 -6.12 7.13 13.01
CA ASP A 50 -6.06 8.14 11.97
C ASP A 50 -7.46 8.66 11.62
N LYS A 51 -7.73 9.90 11.99
CA LYS A 51 -9.04 10.57 11.79
C LYS A 51 -9.33 10.94 10.33
N ARG A 52 -8.36 10.83 9.44
CA ARG A 52 -8.54 11.04 7.99
C ARG A 52 -9.25 9.86 7.33
N LEU A 53 -9.26 8.71 7.98
CA LEU A 53 -9.84 7.47 7.48
C LEU A 53 -11.29 7.32 7.91
N GLU A 54 -12.16 6.91 6.99
CA GLU A 54 -13.47 6.40 7.35
C GLU A 54 -13.35 5.14 8.22
N LYS A 55 -12.37 4.29 7.89
CA LYS A 55 -12.09 3.08 8.66
C LYS A 55 -10.67 2.59 8.43
N ALA A 56 -10.00 2.15 9.50
CA ALA A 56 -8.80 1.34 9.45
C ALA A 56 -9.13 -0.13 9.78
N ILE A 57 -8.63 -1.07 8.99
CA ILE A 57 -8.89 -2.51 9.14
C ILE A 57 -7.55 -3.24 9.11
N PHE A 58 -7.29 -4.03 10.14
CA PHE A 58 -6.04 -4.78 10.27
C PHE A 58 -6.33 -6.27 10.23
N LEU A 59 -5.84 -6.93 9.20
CA LEU A 59 -6.01 -8.35 8.98
C LEU A 59 -4.82 -9.11 9.58
N ASP A 60 -5.08 -10.28 10.18
CA ASP A 60 -4.00 -11.17 10.59
C ASP A 60 -3.41 -11.85 9.34
N THR A 61 -2.58 -11.10 8.62
CA THR A 61 -1.83 -11.57 7.46
C THR A 61 -0.35 -11.66 7.81
N ARG A 62 0.32 -12.68 7.27
CA ARG A 62 1.75 -12.91 7.48
C ARG A 62 2.42 -13.17 6.14
N GLY A 63 3.67 -12.72 6.00
CA GLY A 63 4.46 -12.97 4.79
C GLY A 63 4.57 -14.47 4.47
N VAL A 64 4.56 -14.78 3.18
CA VAL A 64 4.71 -16.16 2.67
C VAL A 64 6.18 -16.50 2.42
N VAL A 65 7.01 -15.48 2.25
CA VAL A 65 8.45 -15.61 1.94
C VAL A 65 9.18 -16.25 3.13
N ASN A 66 10.16 -17.11 2.84
CA ASN A 66 10.99 -17.82 3.84
C ASN A 66 10.27 -18.90 4.67
N LYS A 67 9.08 -19.35 4.28
CA LYS A 67 8.40 -20.48 4.93
C LYS A 67 8.69 -21.81 4.22
N LYS A 68 8.76 -22.92 4.97
CA LYS A 68 8.79 -24.29 4.43
C LYS A 68 7.44 -24.63 3.75
N SER A 69 7.42 -25.64 2.88
CA SER A 69 6.28 -25.97 2.01
C SER A 69 4.92 -26.00 2.72
N PHE A 70 4.80 -26.66 3.86
CA PHE A 70 3.56 -26.70 4.64
C PHE A 70 3.14 -25.30 5.13
N GLY A 71 4.09 -24.50 5.63
CA GLY A 71 3.81 -23.13 6.07
C GLY A 71 3.39 -22.17 4.93
N LYS A 72 3.84 -22.45 3.70
CA LYS A 72 3.38 -21.72 2.51
C LYS A 72 1.90 -21.97 2.22
N VAL A 73 1.48 -23.25 2.24
CA VAL A 73 0.07 -23.62 2.01
C VAL A 73 -0.84 -22.97 3.05
N LEU A 74 -0.51 -23.04 4.33
CA LEU A 74 -1.28 -22.38 5.38
C LEU A 74 -1.37 -20.86 5.19
N SER A 75 -0.26 -20.23 4.75
CA SER A 75 -0.27 -18.79 4.47
C SER A 75 -1.15 -18.43 3.27
N LEU A 76 -1.17 -19.25 2.23
CA LEU A 76 -2.04 -19.05 1.06
C LEU A 76 -3.52 -19.21 1.43
N LEU A 77 -3.86 -20.22 2.25
CA LEU A 77 -5.23 -20.39 2.76
C LEU A 77 -5.66 -19.20 3.64
N ASN A 78 -4.74 -18.68 4.46
CA ASN A 78 -4.99 -17.48 5.24
C ASN A 78 -5.26 -16.27 4.32
N ILE A 79 -4.39 -16.02 3.32
CA ILE A 79 -4.58 -14.93 2.35
C ILE A 79 -5.94 -15.08 1.64
N PHE A 80 -6.30 -16.28 1.19
CA PHE A 80 -7.58 -16.55 0.55
C PHE A 80 -8.75 -16.19 1.48
N SER A 81 -8.74 -16.66 2.73
CA SER A 81 -9.77 -16.33 3.72
C SER A 81 -9.90 -14.81 3.93
N LYS A 82 -8.76 -14.10 4.04
CA LYS A 82 -8.74 -12.64 4.21
C LYS A 82 -9.20 -11.91 2.93
N THR A 83 -8.92 -12.46 1.75
CA THR A 83 -9.43 -11.95 0.48
C THR A 83 -10.97 -12.00 0.46
N MET A 84 -11.58 -13.09 0.92
CA MET A 84 -13.03 -13.18 1.02
C MET A 84 -13.64 -12.18 2.00
N GLN A 85 -12.92 -11.88 3.10
CA GLN A 85 -13.31 -10.80 4.03
C GLN A 85 -13.25 -9.42 3.35
N CYS A 86 -12.19 -9.14 2.58
CA CYS A 86 -12.06 -7.90 1.81
C CYS A 86 -13.18 -7.75 0.76
N LEU A 87 -13.56 -8.83 0.06
CA LEU A 87 -14.67 -8.79 -0.90
C LEU A 87 -15.99 -8.38 -0.26
N LYS A 88 -16.30 -8.91 0.93
CA LYS A 88 -17.48 -8.50 1.69
C LYS A 88 -17.42 -7.02 2.08
N LEU A 89 -16.26 -6.54 2.52
CA LEU A 89 -16.02 -5.13 2.84
C LEU A 89 -16.21 -4.24 1.60
N TYR A 90 -15.64 -4.63 0.47
CA TYR A 90 -15.75 -3.87 -0.78
C TYR A 90 -17.20 -3.75 -1.25
N SER A 91 -17.99 -4.80 -1.07
CA SER A 91 -19.43 -4.76 -1.37
C SER A 91 -20.18 -3.86 -0.39
N LYS A 92 -19.88 -3.95 0.90
CA LYS A 92 -20.52 -3.15 1.95
C LYS A 92 -20.29 -1.65 1.77
N TYR A 93 -19.05 -1.24 1.42
CA TYR A 93 -18.63 0.15 1.30
C TYR A 93 -18.62 0.68 -0.14
N ASN A 94 -19.19 -0.08 -1.08
CA ASN A 94 -19.19 0.28 -2.52
C ASN A 94 -17.81 0.66 -3.06
N VAL A 95 -16.76 -0.08 -2.65
CA VAL A 95 -15.39 0.15 -3.09
C VAL A 95 -15.28 -0.17 -4.57
N LYS A 96 -14.79 0.79 -5.35
CA LYS A 96 -14.54 0.66 -6.80
C LYS A 96 -13.10 0.92 -7.18
N THR A 97 -12.31 1.45 -6.25
CA THR A 97 -10.90 1.80 -6.48
C THR A 97 -10.05 1.32 -5.31
N VAL A 98 -8.97 0.63 -5.63
CA VAL A 98 -7.98 0.15 -4.66
C VAL A 98 -6.60 0.61 -5.08
N ILE A 99 -5.88 1.25 -4.16
CA ILE A 99 -4.48 1.62 -4.31
C ILE A 99 -3.66 0.66 -3.45
N SER A 100 -2.82 -0.15 -4.09
CA SER A 100 -1.88 -1.03 -3.40
C SER A 100 -0.48 -0.42 -3.43
N VAL A 101 0.08 -0.18 -2.25
CA VAL A 101 1.49 0.24 -2.14
C VAL A 101 2.43 -0.93 -1.92
N GLY A 102 1.93 -2.17 -2.01
CA GLY A 102 2.73 -3.38 -1.87
C GLY A 102 2.97 -3.82 -0.43
N GLY A 103 3.91 -4.73 -0.26
CA GLY A 103 4.16 -5.40 1.01
C GLY A 103 3.21 -6.59 1.24
N PHE A 104 3.54 -7.43 2.23
CA PHE A 104 2.74 -8.63 2.52
C PHE A 104 1.34 -8.31 3.05
N SER A 105 1.17 -7.15 3.66
CA SER A 105 -0.10 -6.70 4.23
C SER A 105 -1.14 -6.34 3.17
N ALA A 106 -0.71 -5.99 1.95
CA ALA A 106 -1.60 -5.66 0.85
C ALA A 106 -2.25 -6.88 0.18
N ALA A 107 -1.69 -8.09 0.34
CA ALA A 107 -2.03 -9.22 -0.50
C ALA A 107 -3.54 -9.50 -0.56
N ALA A 108 -4.21 -9.60 0.59
CA ALA A 108 -5.62 -9.94 0.66
C ALA A 108 -6.52 -8.89 -0.02
N ALA A 109 -6.26 -7.61 0.23
CA ALA A 109 -7.01 -6.50 -0.34
C ALA A 109 -6.77 -6.36 -1.85
N THR A 110 -5.52 -6.55 -2.30
CA THR A 110 -5.16 -6.52 -3.72
C THR A 110 -5.83 -7.65 -4.49
N PHE A 111 -5.82 -8.89 -3.98
CA PHE A 111 -6.52 -10.00 -4.63
C PHE A 111 -8.04 -9.79 -4.63
N ALA A 112 -8.60 -9.20 -3.58
CA ALA A 112 -10.02 -8.88 -3.55
C ALA A 112 -10.41 -7.87 -4.64
N SER A 113 -9.58 -6.88 -4.94
CA SER A 113 -9.85 -5.93 -6.02
C SER A 113 -9.87 -6.58 -7.40
N ILE A 114 -8.96 -7.55 -7.62
CA ILE A 114 -8.91 -8.31 -8.88
C ILE A 114 -10.17 -9.18 -9.06
N LEU A 115 -10.66 -9.79 -7.98
CA LEU A 115 -11.84 -10.65 -8.01
C LEU A 115 -13.17 -9.90 -8.06
N LYS A 116 -13.18 -8.61 -7.65
CA LYS A 116 -14.39 -7.79 -7.63
C LYS A 116 -14.64 -7.16 -8.99
N PHE A 117 -15.72 -7.58 -9.66
CA PHE A 117 -16.12 -6.98 -10.93
C PHE A 117 -16.31 -5.45 -10.83
N GLY A 118 -15.77 -4.71 -11.78
CA GLY A 118 -15.83 -3.26 -11.84
C GLY A 118 -14.96 -2.51 -10.82
N CYS A 119 -14.05 -3.21 -10.10
CA CYS A 119 -13.08 -2.59 -9.23
C CYS A 119 -11.77 -2.31 -9.99
N LYS A 120 -11.25 -1.10 -9.87
CA LYS A 120 -9.97 -0.68 -10.45
C LYS A 120 -8.86 -0.89 -9.43
N LEU A 121 -7.78 -1.54 -9.85
CA LEU A 121 -6.58 -1.72 -9.06
C LEU A 121 -5.47 -0.82 -9.61
N TYR A 122 -4.92 0.02 -8.75
CA TYR A 122 -3.69 0.77 -9.03
C TYR A 122 -2.60 0.29 -8.08
N ILE A 123 -1.40 0.12 -8.60
CA ILE A 123 -0.24 -0.34 -7.83
C ILE A 123 0.81 0.77 -7.82
N HIS A 124 1.33 1.10 -6.67
CA HIS A 124 2.51 1.94 -6.53
C HIS A 124 3.71 1.05 -6.15
N GLU A 125 4.69 0.96 -7.05
CA GLU A 125 5.95 0.27 -6.79
C GLU A 125 7.05 1.28 -6.47
N GLN A 126 7.59 1.17 -5.28
CA GLN A 126 8.57 2.11 -4.74
C GLN A 126 10.02 1.62 -4.82
N ASN A 127 10.23 0.38 -5.24
CA ASN A 127 11.56 -0.21 -5.35
C ASN A 127 11.98 -0.32 -6.82
N SER A 128 13.29 -0.27 -7.06
CA SER A 128 13.87 -0.52 -8.40
C SER A 128 13.61 -1.95 -8.88
N LYS A 129 13.48 -2.90 -7.94
CA LYS A 129 13.05 -4.26 -8.22
C LYS A 129 11.66 -4.48 -7.68
N MET A 130 10.72 -4.78 -8.57
CA MET A 130 9.33 -5.00 -8.22
C MET A 130 9.17 -6.09 -7.15
N GLY A 131 8.38 -5.77 -6.13
CA GLY A 131 8.04 -6.72 -5.07
C GLY A 131 7.20 -7.87 -5.60
N LYS A 132 7.31 -9.06 -4.99
CA LYS A 132 6.67 -10.30 -5.47
C LYS A 132 5.15 -10.22 -5.61
N LEU A 133 4.48 -9.53 -4.70
CA LEU A 133 3.05 -9.29 -4.80
C LEU A 133 2.72 -8.44 -6.03
N ASN A 134 3.42 -7.31 -6.20
CA ASN A 134 3.21 -6.40 -7.31
C ASN A 134 3.53 -7.06 -8.65
N GLU A 135 4.60 -7.88 -8.73
CA GLU A 135 4.94 -8.67 -9.92
C GLU A 135 3.81 -9.59 -10.38
N ILE A 136 3.13 -10.25 -9.43
CA ILE A 136 2.01 -11.16 -9.74
C ILE A 136 0.76 -10.38 -10.12
N THR A 137 0.47 -9.27 -9.44
CA THR A 137 -0.80 -8.56 -9.54
C THR A 137 -0.81 -7.43 -10.55
N SER A 138 0.37 -6.96 -11.00
CA SER A 138 0.50 -5.90 -12.01
C SER A 138 -0.21 -6.23 -13.33
N LYS A 139 -0.24 -7.50 -13.70
CA LYS A 139 -0.94 -7.99 -14.92
C LYS A 139 -2.45 -7.77 -14.89
N PHE A 140 -3.02 -7.55 -13.72
CA PHE A 140 -4.45 -7.31 -13.48
C PHE A 140 -4.73 -5.88 -13.04
N ALA A 141 -3.68 -5.07 -12.86
CA ALA A 141 -3.83 -3.70 -12.47
C ALA A 141 -4.34 -2.83 -13.62
N THR A 142 -5.10 -1.80 -13.27
CA THR A 142 -5.48 -0.74 -14.21
C THR A 142 -4.26 0.05 -14.64
N ASP A 143 -3.35 0.31 -13.67
CA ASP A 143 -2.05 0.92 -13.94
C ASP A 143 -1.06 0.63 -12.81
N VAL A 144 0.24 0.80 -13.11
CA VAL A 144 1.36 0.66 -12.17
C VAL A 144 2.19 1.93 -12.20
N PHE A 145 2.29 2.59 -11.06
CA PHE A 145 3.10 3.80 -10.88
C PHE A 145 4.45 3.44 -10.28
N SER A 146 5.53 3.86 -10.91
CA SER A 146 6.89 3.61 -10.40
C SER A 146 7.86 4.67 -10.90
N SER A 147 8.70 5.15 -10.02
CA SER A 147 9.78 6.08 -10.37
C SER A 147 10.94 5.39 -11.15
N PHE A 148 10.95 4.07 -11.17
CA PHE A 148 12.00 3.26 -11.82
C PHE A 148 11.56 2.65 -13.16
N ASP A 149 10.29 2.80 -13.54
CA ASP A 149 9.78 2.32 -14.83
C ASP A 149 9.64 3.49 -15.80
N GLU A 150 10.39 3.45 -16.91
CA GLU A 150 10.35 4.48 -17.94
C GLU A 150 8.97 4.60 -18.62
N ASN A 151 8.19 3.54 -18.60
CA ASN A 151 6.84 3.51 -19.19
C ASN A 151 5.74 3.92 -18.19
N SER A 152 6.08 4.17 -16.92
CA SER A 152 5.10 4.60 -15.93
C SER A 152 4.52 5.97 -16.26
N LEU A 153 3.18 6.09 -16.20
CA LEU A 153 2.49 7.37 -16.37
C LEU A 153 2.83 8.38 -15.27
N VAL A 154 3.10 7.90 -14.06
CA VAL A 154 3.49 8.71 -12.92
C VAL A 154 4.81 8.18 -12.38
N LYS A 155 5.85 8.99 -12.50
CA LYS A 155 7.22 8.66 -12.05
C LYS A 155 7.58 9.34 -10.73
N ASP A 156 6.78 10.30 -10.30
CA ASP A 156 7.05 11.04 -9.08
C ASP A 156 6.86 10.15 -7.85
N TYR A 157 7.84 10.20 -6.96
CA TYR A 157 7.75 9.54 -5.67
C TYR A 157 7.02 10.46 -4.67
N PRO A 158 6.00 9.99 -3.96
CA PRO A 158 5.31 10.82 -2.98
C PRO A 158 6.23 11.14 -1.81
N VAL A 159 6.54 12.42 -1.64
CA VAL A 159 7.35 12.95 -0.54
C VAL A 159 6.55 13.97 0.27
N ALA A 160 6.87 14.10 1.56
CA ALA A 160 6.21 15.05 2.43
C ALA A 160 6.48 16.49 2.00
N LYS A 161 5.48 17.36 2.12
CA LYS A 161 5.56 18.78 1.71
C LYS A 161 6.69 19.55 2.39
N GLU A 162 7.07 19.15 3.61
CA GLU A 162 8.15 19.74 4.38
C GLU A 162 9.50 19.68 3.64
N PHE A 163 9.73 18.65 2.82
CA PHE A 163 10.94 18.55 2.01
C PHE A 163 11.02 19.64 0.95
N PHE A 164 9.89 19.99 0.33
CA PHE A 164 9.84 21.10 -0.64
C PHE A 164 10.03 22.44 0.04
N ASN A 165 9.42 22.67 1.19
CA ASN A 165 9.50 23.92 1.94
C ASN A 165 10.89 24.18 2.52
N THR A 166 11.68 23.12 2.77
CA THR A 166 13.03 23.20 3.34
C THR A 166 14.13 22.97 2.31
N ALA A 167 13.76 22.71 1.05
CA ALA A 167 14.72 22.50 -0.03
C ALA A 167 15.59 23.75 -0.25
N ARG A 168 16.90 23.55 -0.38
CA ARG A 168 17.84 24.61 -0.66
C ARG A 168 19.09 24.09 -1.36
N VAL A 169 19.63 24.85 -2.26
CA VAL A 169 20.95 24.62 -2.84
C VAL A 169 22.01 24.99 -1.81
N ARG A 170 23.05 24.19 -1.68
CA ARG A 170 24.17 24.42 -0.75
C ARG A 170 25.47 24.47 -1.52
N ASP A 171 26.25 25.53 -1.30
CA ASP A 171 27.56 25.72 -1.92
C ASP A 171 28.64 24.90 -1.25
N LYS A 172 28.46 24.52 0.02
CA LYS A 172 29.44 23.76 0.80
C LYS A 172 28.77 22.63 1.57
N ILE A 173 29.39 21.45 1.50
CA ILE A 173 28.98 20.30 2.32
C ILE A 173 29.54 20.52 3.73
N LYS A 174 28.64 20.60 4.72
CA LYS A 174 29.00 20.70 6.15
C LYS A 174 28.74 19.40 6.91
N THR A 175 27.81 18.59 6.44
CA THR A 175 27.42 17.36 7.13
C THR A 175 27.10 16.29 6.08
N ILE A 176 27.60 15.09 6.30
CA ILE A 176 27.23 13.88 5.56
C ILE A 176 26.51 12.97 6.53
N ALA A 177 25.28 12.56 6.18
CA ALA A 177 24.48 11.65 6.98
C ALA A 177 24.26 10.34 6.20
N PHE A 178 24.42 9.22 6.88
CA PHE A 178 24.13 7.89 6.33
C PHE A 178 22.83 7.38 6.96
N PHE A 179 21.89 6.98 6.11
CA PHE A 179 20.62 6.43 6.53
C PHE A 179 20.46 5.01 6.00
N GLY A 180 19.91 4.14 6.82
CA GLY A 180 19.55 2.77 6.44
C GLY A 180 18.11 2.47 6.77
N GLY A 181 17.55 1.47 6.08
CA GLY A 181 16.23 0.94 6.40
C GLY A 181 16.29 -0.06 7.57
N SER A 182 15.11 -0.55 7.99
CA SER A 182 14.99 -1.55 9.07
C SER A 182 15.63 -2.91 8.75
N GLN A 183 16.03 -3.13 7.51
CA GLN A 183 16.63 -4.37 7.04
C GLN A 183 18.01 -4.17 6.38
N GLY A 184 18.68 -3.09 6.66
CA GLY A 184 19.99 -2.72 6.14
C GLY A 184 19.97 -1.72 5.03
#